data_11513a08bc84af8b9573d187de453c62
#
_entry.id   11513a08bc84af8b9573d187de453c62
#
_cell.length_a   1.000
_cell.length_b   1.000
_cell.length_c   1.000
_cell.angle_alpha   90.00
_cell.angle_beta   90.00
_cell.angle_gamma   90.00
#
_symmetry.space_group_name_H-M   'P 1'
#
loop_
_entity.id
_entity.type
_entity.pdbx_description
1 polymer ?
#
loop_
_entity_poly.entity_id
_entity_poly.type
_entity_poly.pdbx_seq_one_letter_code
_entity_poly.pdbx_strand_id
1 'polypeptide(L)'
;MPLSKVQSGGISLSDNFSFTGTVTGTGSNIKEKLAMLCDGGTYTVSSGSYTSTNITASHQLTTSYADMPGSTITYTPPTGTTCVIYEFCFSLSFVDTHSISHYKFFIDSDEAVYHRKSLGGQADQSFVTAQSIIPIGGSANTNTGRQSSWTGAKTLKMQCREYGSGNEAKLFGSVYWDSTGSDEFQTPTLTITSLG
;
A
#
# COMPACT_ATOMS: atom_id res chain seq x y z
N MET A 1 43.63 -16.94 -15.10
CA MET A 1 42.73 -18.10 -15.14
C MET A 1 41.38 -17.64 -14.50
N PRO A 2 40.27 -17.72 -15.19
CA PRO A 2 38.99 -17.44 -14.55
C PRO A 2 38.68 -18.61 -13.60
N LEU A 3 38.41 -18.29 -12.32
CA LEU A 3 37.84 -19.26 -11.38
C LEU A 3 36.41 -19.61 -11.83
N SER A 4 36.26 -20.79 -12.41
CA SER A 4 34.98 -21.15 -13.06
C SER A 4 33.89 -21.64 -12.11
N LYS A 5 34.19 -22.02 -10.88
CA LYS A 5 33.19 -22.38 -9.84
C LYS A 5 33.81 -22.41 -8.44
N VAL A 6 33.16 -21.78 -7.47
CA VAL A 6 33.37 -22.07 -6.06
C VAL A 6 32.39 -23.19 -5.70
N GLN A 7 32.90 -24.37 -5.30
CA GLN A 7 32.03 -25.47 -4.84
C GLN A 7 31.55 -25.19 -3.42
N SER A 8 30.32 -25.64 -3.11
CA SER A 8 29.65 -25.42 -1.82
C SER A 8 30.43 -25.87 -0.58
N GLY A 9 31.44 -26.67 -0.72
CA GLY A 9 32.35 -27.10 0.39
C GLY A 9 33.52 -26.18 0.69
N GLY A 10 33.69 -25.08 -0.08
CA GLY A 10 34.86 -24.19 0.04
C GLY A 10 34.55 -22.80 0.64
N ILE A 11 33.31 -22.55 1.05
CA ILE A 11 32.93 -21.27 1.66
C ILE A 11 32.48 -21.51 3.10
N SER A 12 33.23 -20.95 4.05
CA SER A 12 32.80 -20.92 5.44
C SER A 12 31.72 -19.84 5.59
N LEU A 13 30.49 -20.21 5.99
CA LEU A 13 29.37 -19.27 6.22
C LEU A 13 29.60 -18.36 7.43
N SER A 14 30.70 -18.58 8.20
CA SER A 14 31.07 -17.71 9.32
C SER A 14 32.00 -16.56 8.89
N ASP A 15 32.49 -16.56 7.66
CA ASP A 15 33.40 -15.53 7.15
C ASP A 15 32.62 -14.38 6.51
N ASN A 16 33.12 -13.17 6.71
CA ASN A 16 32.59 -11.98 6.03
C ASN A 16 33.16 -11.93 4.61
N PHE A 17 32.27 -12.07 3.60
CA PHE A 17 32.67 -11.96 2.20
C PHE A 17 32.34 -10.55 1.67
N SER A 18 33.35 -9.91 1.07
CA SER A 18 33.14 -8.64 0.37
C SER A 18 33.28 -8.90 -1.14
N PHE A 19 32.23 -8.59 -1.88
CA PHE A 19 32.20 -8.66 -3.33
C PHE A 19 32.37 -7.27 -3.92
N THR A 20 33.41 -7.04 -4.69
CA THR A 20 33.66 -5.75 -5.37
C THR A 20 33.01 -5.70 -6.77
N GLY A 21 32.35 -6.74 -7.20
CA GLY A 21 31.72 -6.88 -8.50
C GLY A 21 30.19 -7.09 -8.37
N THR A 22 29.51 -7.10 -9.52
CA THR A 22 28.09 -7.41 -9.58
C THR A 22 27.87 -8.88 -9.25
N VAL A 23 27.13 -9.17 -8.19
CA VAL A 23 26.66 -10.52 -7.89
C VAL A 23 25.38 -10.75 -8.69
N THR A 24 25.47 -11.53 -9.76
CA THR A 24 24.29 -12.00 -10.50
C THR A 24 23.82 -13.32 -9.92
N GLY A 25 22.67 -13.33 -9.31
CA GLY A 25 22.01 -14.53 -8.78
C GLY A 25 20.50 -14.42 -8.99
N THR A 26 19.78 -15.51 -8.80
CA THR A 26 18.32 -15.52 -8.68
C THR A 26 17.93 -14.88 -7.35
N GLY A 27 18.28 -13.60 -7.16
CA GLY A 27 17.87 -12.80 -6.00
C GLY A 27 16.35 -12.64 -5.99
N SER A 28 15.82 -12.27 -4.83
CA SER A 28 14.42 -11.87 -4.71
C SER A 28 14.14 -10.75 -5.71
N ASN A 29 13.04 -10.85 -6.46
CA ASN A 29 12.55 -9.74 -7.29
C ASN A 29 12.11 -8.52 -6.45
N ILE A 30 12.07 -8.65 -5.12
CA ILE A 30 11.76 -7.56 -4.20
C ILE A 30 13.03 -6.74 -3.99
N LYS A 31 13.02 -5.51 -4.49
CA LYS A 31 14.08 -4.52 -4.24
C LYS A 31 13.93 -3.84 -2.88
N GLU A 32 12.68 -3.60 -2.49
CA GLU A 32 12.36 -2.95 -1.22
C GLU A 32 10.93 -3.27 -0.80
N LYS A 33 10.72 -3.40 0.51
CA LYS A 33 9.40 -3.46 1.11
C LYS A 33 9.34 -2.48 2.28
N LEU A 34 8.49 -1.46 2.16
CA LEU A 34 8.13 -0.52 3.22
C LEU A 34 6.78 -0.95 3.78
N ALA A 35 6.70 -1.30 5.05
CA ALA A 35 5.46 -1.62 5.73
C ALA A 35 5.31 -0.70 6.94
N MET A 36 4.21 0.02 7.01
CA MET A 36 3.95 1.04 8.02
C MET A 36 2.62 0.80 8.71
N LEU A 37 2.60 0.95 10.02
CA LEU A 37 1.38 1.18 10.78
C LEU A 37 1.02 2.67 10.70
N CYS A 38 -0.26 3.02 10.55
CA CYS A 38 -0.68 4.43 10.51
C CYS A 38 -0.81 5.02 11.93
N ASP A 39 0.31 5.07 12.64
CA ASP A 39 0.44 5.52 14.04
C ASP A 39 1.28 6.80 14.21
N GLY A 40 1.69 7.42 13.09
CA GLY A 40 2.58 8.59 13.07
C GLY A 40 4.07 8.21 13.17
N GLY A 41 4.41 6.92 13.17
CA GLY A 41 5.78 6.45 13.22
C GLY A 41 6.58 6.75 11.94
N THR A 42 7.91 6.81 12.07
CA THR A 42 8.84 6.97 10.94
C THR A 42 9.52 5.63 10.63
N TYR A 43 9.47 5.24 9.39
CA TYR A 43 9.97 3.97 8.88
C TYR A 43 11.08 4.23 7.85
N THR A 44 12.25 3.64 8.05
CA THR A 44 13.42 3.85 7.17
C THR A 44 13.70 2.60 6.35
N VAL A 45 13.80 2.78 5.05
CA VAL A 45 14.18 1.76 4.06
C VAL A 45 15.27 2.31 3.15
N SER A 46 15.73 1.55 2.16
CA SER A 46 16.85 1.96 1.31
C SER A 46 16.58 3.23 0.49
N SER A 47 15.33 3.48 0.12
CA SER A 47 14.92 4.65 -0.67
C SER A 47 14.71 5.91 0.16
N GLY A 48 14.62 5.81 1.49
CA GLY A 48 14.44 6.97 2.36
C GLY A 48 13.71 6.66 3.67
N SER A 49 13.32 7.75 4.36
CA SER A 49 12.52 7.69 5.59
C SER A 49 11.12 8.25 5.31
N TYR A 50 10.12 7.53 5.75
CA TYR A 50 8.71 7.82 5.51
C TYR A 50 7.95 7.87 6.84
N THR A 51 7.19 8.94 7.06
CA THR A 51 6.38 9.09 8.26
C THR A 51 4.92 8.78 7.91
N SER A 52 4.32 7.85 8.63
CA SER A 52 2.92 7.49 8.46
C SER A 52 2.01 8.58 9.03
N THR A 53 0.77 8.67 8.53
CA THR A 53 -0.25 9.50 9.16
C THR A 53 -0.71 8.85 10.46
N ASN A 54 -0.80 9.62 11.54
CA ASN A 54 -1.35 9.12 12.79
C ASN A 54 -2.87 9.07 12.74
N ILE A 55 -3.44 7.87 12.68
CA ILE A 55 -4.88 7.62 12.71
C ILE A 55 -5.24 7.12 14.11
N THR A 56 -6.10 7.85 14.80
CA THR A 56 -6.46 7.60 16.22
C THR A 56 -7.94 7.34 16.45
N ALA A 57 -8.76 7.41 15.40
CA ALA A 57 -10.20 7.20 15.51
C ALA A 57 -10.79 6.66 14.19
N SER A 58 -11.95 6.05 14.29
CA SER A 58 -12.75 5.69 13.11
C SER A 58 -13.16 6.95 12.33
N HIS A 59 -13.38 6.79 11.02
CA HIS A 59 -13.71 7.89 10.11
C HIS A 59 -15.00 7.58 9.35
N GLN A 60 -16.04 8.39 9.58
CA GLN A 60 -17.30 8.31 8.84
C GLN A 60 -17.10 8.80 7.42
N LEU A 61 -17.53 8.02 6.43
CA LEU A 61 -17.54 8.45 5.04
C LEU A 61 -18.61 9.52 4.80
N THR A 62 -18.43 10.28 3.74
CA THR A 62 -19.41 11.24 3.25
C THR A 62 -19.80 10.91 1.82
N THR A 63 -20.86 11.50 1.32
CA THR A 63 -21.33 11.30 -0.07
C THR A 63 -20.42 11.93 -1.13
N SER A 64 -19.45 12.76 -0.73
CA SER A 64 -18.46 13.36 -1.61
C SER A 64 -17.11 12.65 -1.47
N TYR A 65 -16.37 12.50 -2.58
CA TYR A 65 -15.01 11.99 -2.51
C TYR A 65 -14.11 12.91 -1.69
N ALA A 66 -13.40 12.31 -0.74
CA ALA A 66 -12.36 12.95 0.05
C ALA A 66 -11.13 12.04 0.12
N ASP A 67 -9.96 12.60 0.39
CA ASP A 67 -8.75 11.81 0.60
C ASP A 67 -8.94 10.87 1.79
N MET A 68 -8.66 9.60 1.59
CA MET A 68 -8.79 8.55 2.61
C MET A 68 -7.68 8.70 3.64
N PRO A 69 -8.00 8.92 4.93
CA PRO A 69 -6.99 9.13 5.95
C PRO A 69 -5.99 7.96 6.02
N GLY A 70 -4.71 8.26 6.19
CA GLY A 70 -3.65 7.25 6.29
C GLY A 70 -3.20 6.63 4.97
N SER A 71 -3.95 6.81 3.88
CA SER A 71 -3.64 6.19 2.57
C SER A 71 -2.58 6.92 1.75
N THR A 72 -2.19 8.13 2.16
CA THR A 72 -1.30 8.99 1.39
C THR A 72 0.16 8.73 1.73
N ILE A 73 0.98 8.54 0.71
CA ILE A 73 2.43 8.47 0.83
C ILE A 73 3.10 9.12 -0.38
N THR A 74 4.16 9.89 -0.13
CA THR A 74 5.04 10.39 -1.18
C THR A 74 6.26 9.48 -1.24
N TYR A 75 6.42 8.74 -2.33
CA TYR A 75 7.38 7.64 -2.45
C TYR A 75 8.27 7.77 -3.67
N THR A 76 9.55 7.41 -3.51
CA THR A 76 10.52 7.26 -4.60
C THR A 76 11.05 5.84 -4.57
N PRO A 77 10.81 5.00 -5.60
CA PRO A 77 11.29 3.63 -5.58
C PRO A 77 12.81 3.55 -5.81
N PRO A 78 13.50 2.50 -5.33
CA PRO A 78 14.89 2.24 -5.64
C PRO A 78 15.15 2.15 -7.15
N THR A 79 16.36 2.53 -7.56
CA THR A 79 16.78 2.45 -8.97
C THR A 79 16.61 1.04 -9.53
N GLY A 80 16.08 0.94 -10.75
CA GLY A 80 15.84 -0.31 -11.44
C GLY A 80 14.55 -1.03 -10.99
N THR A 81 13.66 -0.35 -10.27
CA THR A 81 12.30 -0.85 -10.01
C THR A 81 11.51 -0.87 -11.31
N THR A 82 10.86 -2.00 -11.58
CA THR A 82 9.99 -2.22 -12.76
C THR A 82 8.52 -2.25 -12.40
N CYS A 83 8.21 -2.40 -11.11
CA CYS A 83 6.83 -2.41 -10.61
C CYS A 83 6.79 -1.94 -9.16
N VAL A 84 5.81 -1.13 -8.82
CA VAL A 84 5.46 -0.76 -7.44
C VAL A 84 4.08 -1.32 -7.13
N ILE A 85 3.96 -2.03 -6.00
CA ILE A 85 2.70 -2.50 -5.46
C ILE A 85 2.38 -1.64 -4.24
N TYR A 86 1.26 -0.94 -4.30
CA TYR A 86 0.68 -0.20 -3.19
C TYR A 86 -0.43 -1.03 -2.56
N GLU A 87 -0.42 -1.17 -1.24
CA GLU A 87 -1.44 -1.87 -0.48
C GLU A 87 -1.84 -1.05 0.74
N PHE A 88 -3.14 -0.83 0.90
CA PHE A 88 -3.70 -0.20 2.09
C PHE A 88 -4.71 -1.13 2.73
N CYS A 89 -4.40 -1.58 3.95
CA CYS A 89 -5.22 -2.49 4.73
C CYS A 89 -5.98 -1.71 5.80
N PHE A 90 -7.31 -1.90 5.86
CA PHE A 90 -8.16 -1.20 6.81
C PHE A 90 -9.42 -2.02 7.14
N SER A 91 -10.03 -1.73 8.27
CA SER A 91 -11.37 -2.22 8.58
C SER A 91 -12.42 -1.27 8.01
N LEU A 92 -13.53 -1.84 7.55
CA LEU A 92 -14.71 -1.14 7.07
C LEU A 92 -15.91 -1.68 7.84
N SER A 93 -16.59 -0.81 8.55
CA SER A 93 -17.86 -1.11 9.23
C SER A 93 -19.00 -0.57 8.40
N PHE A 94 -19.99 -1.41 8.13
CA PHE A 94 -21.23 -1.04 7.48
C PHE A 94 -22.24 -0.65 8.56
N VAL A 95 -22.60 0.63 8.58
CA VAL A 95 -23.47 1.21 9.62
C VAL A 95 -24.95 0.95 9.32
N ASP A 96 -25.31 1.01 8.03
CA ASP A 96 -26.66 0.81 7.55
C ASP A 96 -26.90 -0.62 7.03
N THR A 97 -28.20 -0.95 6.88
CA THR A 97 -28.65 -2.24 6.30
C THR A 97 -28.07 -2.49 4.89
N HIS A 98 -27.75 -1.44 4.14
CA HIS A 98 -27.19 -1.51 2.79
C HIS A 98 -26.10 -0.44 2.63
N SER A 99 -24.98 -0.63 3.27
CA SER A 99 -23.84 0.28 3.11
C SER A 99 -23.13 0.04 1.78
N ILE A 100 -22.76 1.12 1.10
CA ILE A 100 -22.00 1.08 -0.17
C ILE A 100 -20.93 2.16 -0.12
N SER A 101 -19.70 1.75 -0.37
CA SER A 101 -18.54 2.65 -0.42
C SER A 101 -17.78 2.53 -1.74
N HIS A 102 -17.22 3.63 -2.19
CA HIS A 102 -16.48 3.74 -3.44
C HIS A 102 -15.07 4.26 -3.18
N TYR A 103 -14.10 3.73 -3.90
CA TYR A 103 -12.69 4.06 -3.77
C TYR A 103 -12.06 4.36 -5.11
N LYS A 104 -11.18 5.37 -5.13
CA LYS A 104 -10.34 5.77 -6.25
C LYS A 104 -8.89 5.74 -5.84
N PHE A 105 -8.00 5.45 -6.78
CA PHE A 105 -6.56 5.51 -6.57
C PHE A 105 -5.92 6.56 -7.45
N PHE A 106 -4.99 7.32 -6.89
CA PHE A 106 -4.30 8.42 -7.56
C PHE A 106 -2.79 8.26 -7.49
N ILE A 107 -2.12 8.66 -8.55
CA ILE A 107 -0.69 8.89 -8.62
C ILE A 107 -0.50 10.37 -8.96
N ASP A 108 0.01 11.14 -7.99
CA ASP A 108 0.00 12.61 -8.02
C ASP A 108 -1.46 13.14 -8.14
N SER A 109 -1.77 13.86 -9.22
CA SER A 109 -3.13 14.34 -9.53
C SER A 109 -3.94 13.38 -10.41
N ASP A 110 -3.31 12.35 -10.95
CA ASP A 110 -3.89 11.49 -11.97
C ASP A 110 -4.63 10.30 -11.37
N GLU A 111 -5.92 10.17 -11.67
CA GLU A 111 -6.71 9.01 -11.25
C GLU A 111 -6.41 7.81 -12.15
N ALA A 112 -5.99 6.69 -11.55
CA ALA A 112 -5.90 5.40 -12.20
C ALA A 112 -7.30 4.75 -12.26
N VAL A 113 -8.07 5.09 -13.28
CA VAL A 113 -9.51 4.78 -13.38
C VAL A 113 -9.80 3.28 -13.30
N TYR A 114 -8.90 2.42 -13.80
CA TYR A 114 -9.08 0.96 -13.75
C TYR A 114 -8.77 0.37 -12.36
N HIS A 115 -8.32 1.18 -11.40
CA HIS A 115 -8.11 0.79 -10.01
C HIS A 115 -9.30 1.16 -9.10
N ARG A 116 -10.40 1.68 -9.64
CA ARG A 116 -11.62 1.96 -8.89
C ARG A 116 -12.16 0.70 -8.24
N LYS A 117 -12.64 0.83 -7.03
CA LYS A 117 -13.26 -0.26 -6.26
C LYS A 117 -14.60 0.22 -5.70
N SER A 118 -15.55 -0.71 -5.59
CA SER A 118 -16.80 -0.52 -4.87
C SER A 118 -16.99 -1.68 -3.92
N LEU A 119 -17.35 -1.39 -2.70
CA LEU A 119 -17.66 -2.37 -1.67
C LEU A 119 -19.08 -2.10 -1.17
N GLY A 120 -19.83 -3.16 -0.96
CA GLY A 120 -21.17 -3.09 -0.40
C GLY A 120 -21.40 -4.25 0.54
N GLY A 121 -22.22 -4.03 1.57
CA GLY A 121 -22.54 -5.03 2.56
C GLY A 121 -23.77 -4.64 3.38
N GLN A 122 -24.20 -5.54 4.27
CA GLN A 122 -25.30 -5.33 5.20
C GLN A 122 -24.73 -5.36 6.61
N ALA A 123 -24.99 -4.32 7.39
CA ALA A 123 -24.77 -4.21 8.85
C ALA A 123 -23.68 -5.16 9.40
N ASP A 124 -22.52 -5.17 8.79
CA ASP A 124 -21.40 -6.07 9.06
C ASP A 124 -20.08 -5.32 8.94
N GLN A 125 -19.01 -5.99 9.21
CA GLN A 125 -17.66 -5.45 9.13
C GLN A 125 -16.80 -6.30 8.19
N SER A 126 -15.86 -5.66 7.53
CA SER A 126 -14.92 -6.31 6.63
C SER A 126 -13.52 -5.77 6.80
N PHE A 127 -12.53 -6.66 6.72
CA PHE A 127 -11.15 -6.27 6.50
C PHE A 127 -10.89 -6.17 5.01
N VAL A 128 -10.36 -5.03 4.60
CA VAL A 128 -10.14 -4.70 3.20
C VAL A 128 -8.65 -4.49 2.95
N THR A 129 -8.11 -5.16 1.96
CA THR A 129 -6.83 -4.82 1.35
C THR A 129 -7.07 -4.18 -0.01
N ALA A 130 -6.92 -2.88 -0.07
CA ALA A 130 -6.96 -2.15 -1.34
C ALA A 130 -5.58 -2.17 -1.98
N GLN A 131 -5.42 -2.94 -3.06
CA GLN A 131 -4.17 -3.07 -3.78
C GLN A 131 -4.22 -2.32 -5.10
N SER A 132 -3.12 -1.67 -5.47
CA SER A 132 -2.86 -1.07 -6.78
C SER A 132 -1.47 -1.47 -7.27
N ILE A 133 -1.41 -2.06 -8.47
CA ILE A 133 -0.17 -2.47 -9.12
C ILE A 133 0.20 -1.41 -10.15
N ILE A 134 1.39 -0.85 -10.03
CA ILE A 134 1.88 0.27 -10.85
C ILE A 134 3.10 -0.21 -11.65
N PRO A 135 2.92 -0.63 -12.90
CA PRO A 135 4.04 -1.01 -13.75
C PRO A 135 4.88 0.21 -14.13
N ILE A 136 6.19 0.03 -14.22
CA ILE A 136 7.15 1.07 -14.64
C ILE A 136 7.84 0.60 -15.91
N GLY A 137 7.88 1.46 -16.92
CA GLY A 137 8.44 1.18 -18.24
C GLY A 137 7.38 1.10 -19.33
N GLY A 138 7.80 1.24 -20.58
CA GLY A 138 6.93 1.33 -21.75
C GLY A 138 6.17 2.66 -21.82
N SER A 139 5.10 2.70 -22.58
CA SER A 139 4.27 3.90 -22.71
C SER A 139 3.43 4.13 -21.47
N ALA A 140 3.44 5.36 -20.94
CA ALA A 140 2.59 5.73 -19.81
C ALA A 140 1.10 5.57 -20.15
N ASN A 141 0.32 5.17 -19.15
CA ASN A 141 -1.13 5.04 -19.27
C ASN A 141 -1.79 5.38 -17.94
N THR A 142 -2.40 6.54 -17.87
CA THR A 142 -3.04 7.06 -16.66
C THR A 142 -4.13 6.11 -16.13
N ASN A 143 -4.96 5.54 -16.99
CA ASN A 143 -6.06 4.67 -16.57
C ASN A 143 -5.59 3.41 -15.84
N THR A 144 -4.44 2.85 -16.22
CA THR A 144 -3.84 1.67 -15.59
C THR A 144 -2.81 2.03 -14.51
N GLY A 145 -2.53 3.31 -14.32
CA GLY A 145 -1.46 3.77 -13.43
C GLY A 145 -0.05 3.54 -13.94
N ARG A 146 0.15 2.97 -15.16
CA ARG A 146 1.49 2.71 -15.72
C ARG A 146 2.28 4.00 -15.87
N GLN A 147 3.50 4.00 -15.36
CA GLN A 147 4.48 5.08 -15.51
C GLN A 147 5.52 4.69 -16.58
N SER A 148 5.88 5.61 -17.48
CA SER A 148 6.98 5.37 -18.43
C SER A 148 8.33 5.29 -17.70
N SER A 149 8.48 6.08 -16.64
CA SER A 149 9.62 6.09 -15.73
C SER A 149 9.19 6.61 -14.35
N TRP A 150 9.95 6.27 -13.32
CA TRP A 150 9.72 6.79 -11.97
C TRP A 150 11.06 7.09 -11.31
N THR A 151 11.54 8.31 -11.48
CA THR A 151 12.87 8.77 -11.02
C THR A 151 12.81 9.78 -9.89
N GLY A 152 11.65 10.35 -9.61
CA GLY A 152 11.42 11.34 -8.54
C GLY A 152 10.30 10.90 -7.62
N ALA A 153 10.06 11.68 -6.57
CA ALA A 153 8.98 11.42 -5.64
C ALA A 153 7.61 11.58 -6.32
N LYS A 154 6.70 10.63 -6.09
CA LYS A 154 5.28 10.68 -6.49
C LYS A 154 4.39 10.43 -5.29
N THR A 155 3.29 11.15 -5.24
CA THR A 155 2.27 10.96 -4.21
C THR A 155 1.29 9.89 -4.64
N LEU A 156 1.18 8.83 -3.84
CA LEU A 156 0.18 7.77 -3.96
C LEU A 156 -0.88 8.01 -2.91
N LYS A 157 -2.16 7.96 -3.30
CA LYS A 157 -3.26 8.13 -2.35
C LYS A 157 -4.55 7.48 -2.83
N MET A 158 -5.42 7.21 -1.88
CA MET A 158 -6.79 6.82 -2.16
C MET A 158 -7.77 7.95 -1.80
N GLN A 159 -8.86 8.03 -2.54
CA GLN A 159 -10.05 8.78 -2.15
C GLN A 159 -11.20 7.80 -1.94
N CYS A 160 -12.09 8.15 -1.03
CA CYS A 160 -13.26 7.35 -0.70
C CYS A 160 -14.50 8.22 -0.51
N ARG A 161 -15.67 7.57 -0.67
CA ARG A 161 -16.98 8.14 -0.34
C ARG A 161 -17.97 7.02 -0.04
N GLU A 162 -19.06 7.31 0.63
CA GLU A 162 -20.28 6.48 0.61
C GLU A 162 -21.12 6.78 -0.64
N TYR A 163 -22.02 5.86 -1.00
CA TYR A 163 -22.90 6.03 -2.17
C TYR A 163 -23.92 7.11 -1.95
N GLY A 164 -24.58 7.13 -0.79
CA GLY A 164 -25.64 8.09 -0.44
C GLY A 164 -25.87 8.08 1.07
N SER A 165 -26.60 9.08 1.59
CA SER A 165 -26.83 9.26 3.02
C SER A 165 -27.59 8.14 3.72
N GLY A 166 -28.19 7.20 3.00
CA GLY A 166 -28.80 5.98 3.55
C GLY A 166 -27.93 4.74 3.32
N ASN A 167 -26.63 4.90 3.05
CA ASN A 167 -25.68 3.83 2.78
C ASN A 167 -24.38 4.04 3.58
N GLU A 168 -24.51 4.44 4.83
CA GLU A 168 -23.41 4.87 5.67
C GLU A 168 -22.36 3.76 5.85
N ALA A 169 -21.09 4.13 5.73
CA ALA A 169 -19.95 3.27 5.97
C ALA A 169 -18.86 4.02 6.75
N LYS A 170 -18.21 3.33 7.66
CA LYS A 170 -17.19 3.88 8.55
C LYS A 170 -15.88 3.13 8.38
N LEU A 171 -14.77 3.87 8.14
CA LEU A 171 -13.42 3.34 8.09
C LEU A 171 -12.84 3.17 9.49
N PHE A 172 -11.94 2.21 9.67
CA PHE A 172 -11.14 1.99 10.88
C PHE A 172 -11.95 1.65 12.13
N GLY A 173 -13.20 1.27 11.96
CA GLY A 173 -14.03 0.77 13.03
C GLY A 173 -14.32 -0.71 12.83
N SER A 174 -14.50 -1.42 13.92
CA SER A 174 -15.07 -2.75 13.95
C SER A 174 -15.89 -2.94 15.21
N VAL A 175 -16.91 -3.79 15.16
CA VAL A 175 -17.64 -4.20 16.35
C VAL A 175 -16.98 -5.45 16.89
N TYR A 176 -16.42 -5.36 18.10
CA TYR A 176 -15.86 -6.50 18.79
C TYR A 176 -16.88 -7.07 19.78
N TRP A 177 -17.32 -8.30 19.52
CA TRP A 177 -18.40 -8.96 20.27
C TRP A 177 -17.88 -9.67 21.53
N ASP A 178 -17.23 -8.91 22.43
CA ASP A 178 -16.74 -9.41 23.72
C ASP A 178 -17.66 -9.09 24.90
N SER A 179 -18.93 -8.79 24.64
CA SER A 179 -19.98 -8.33 25.56
C SER A 179 -20.15 -6.81 25.67
N THR A 180 -19.33 -5.99 25.10
CA THR A 180 -19.45 -4.50 25.18
C THR A 180 -20.24 -3.93 24.00
N GLY A 181 -20.24 -4.60 22.84
CA GLY A 181 -20.97 -4.16 21.63
C GLY A 181 -20.56 -2.77 21.11
N SER A 182 -19.40 -2.26 21.53
CA SER A 182 -18.90 -0.95 21.12
C SER A 182 -18.04 -1.05 19.86
N ASP A 183 -18.05 0.01 19.06
CA ASP A 183 -17.11 0.14 17.95
C ASP A 183 -15.68 0.23 18.47
N GLU A 184 -14.86 -0.72 18.10
CA GLU A 184 -13.42 -0.73 18.37
C GLU A 184 -12.67 -0.05 17.23
N PHE A 185 -11.72 0.81 17.56
CA PHE A 185 -10.83 1.41 16.57
C PHE A 185 -9.75 0.42 16.15
N GLN A 186 -9.46 0.38 14.85
CA GLN A 186 -8.39 -0.41 14.29
C GLN A 186 -7.45 0.42 13.44
N THR A 187 -6.18 0.46 13.81
CA THR A 187 -5.15 1.20 13.09
C THR A 187 -4.91 0.56 11.71
N PRO A 188 -5.09 1.32 10.62
CA PRO A 188 -4.79 0.81 9.28
C PRO A 188 -3.29 0.66 9.04
N THR A 189 -2.93 -0.09 7.98
CA THR A 189 -1.54 -0.27 7.56
C THR A 189 -1.37 0.10 6.09
N LEU A 190 -0.20 0.67 5.75
CA LEU A 190 0.20 0.97 4.40
C LEU A 190 1.47 0.21 4.06
N THR A 191 1.46 -0.52 2.95
CA THR A 191 2.63 -1.25 2.45
C THR A 191 2.94 -0.86 1.02
N ILE A 192 4.21 -0.61 0.75
CA ILE A 192 4.76 -0.44 -0.61
C ILE A 192 5.77 -1.55 -0.84
N THR A 193 5.62 -2.27 -1.96
CA THR A 193 6.61 -3.25 -2.40
C THR A 193 7.13 -2.85 -3.78
N SER A 194 8.44 -2.67 -3.89
CA SER A 194 9.14 -2.39 -5.15
C SER A 194 9.76 -3.67 -5.69
N LEU A 195 9.44 -3.99 -6.94
CA LEU A 195 9.95 -5.16 -7.68
C LEU A 195 10.87 -4.71 -8.81
N GLY A 196 11.89 -5.55 -9.15
CA GLY A 196 12.81 -5.25 -10.23
C GLY A 196 13.46 -6.44 -10.88
#